data_42d7e0c273302019e89bb6e3b193f59b
#
_entry.id   42d7e0c273302019e89bb6e3b193f59b
#
_cell.length_a   1.000
_cell.length_b   1.000
_cell.length_c   1.000
_cell.angle_alpha   90.00
_cell.angle_beta   90.00
_cell.angle_gamma   90.00
#
_symmetry.space_group_name_H-M   'P 1'
#
loop_
_entity.id
_entity.type
_entity.pdbx_description
1 polymer ?
#
loop_
_entity_poly.entity_id
_entity_poly.type
_entity_poly.pdbx_seq_one_letter_code
_entity_poly.pdbx_strand_id
1 'polypeptide(L)'
;MVLRFSFSFLLFLGLISCSNNQPQKDILPQETAEQKGASLFILHCASCHGEDGKLGASGAKDLPSSRLKDKEIENIINNGKNAMPPMKQLLESKENIELVVKHVKLLRK
;
A
#
# COMPACT_ATOMS: atom_id res chain seq x y z
N MET A 1 20.04 -83.59 9.84
CA MET A 1 21.14 -83.01 9.07
C MET A 1 20.89 -81.54 9.03
N VAL A 2 21.83 -80.83 9.52
CA VAL A 2 21.95 -79.44 9.81
C VAL A 2 21.74 -78.61 8.55
N LEU A 3 21.03 -77.51 8.60
CA LEU A 3 21.55 -76.24 8.07
C LEU A 3 20.77 -75.03 8.58
N ARG A 4 21.50 -74.30 9.31
CA ARG A 4 21.27 -72.95 9.80
C ARG A 4 21.45 -72.00 8.66
N PHE A 5 20.58 -71.05 8.53
CA PHE A 5 20.90 -69.71 7.97
C PHE A 5 19.94 -68.76 8.69
N SER A 6 20.42 -68.13 9.69
CA SER A 6 21.17 -66.89 9.68
C SER A 6 20.46 -65.77 8.91
N PHE A 7 19.77 -64.98 9.69
CA PHE A 7 20.08 -63.60 9.91
C PHE A 7 20.03 -62.72 8.66
N SER A 8 19.01 -61.96 8.53
CA SER A 8 19.22 -60.64 7.94
C SER A 8 18.40 -59.59 8.70
N PHE A 9 19.09 -58.97 9.61
CA PHE A 9 18.72 -57.78 10.33
C PHE A 9 18.75 -56.62 9.34
N LEU A 10 17.61 -56.29 8.76
CA LEU A 10 17.51 -55.12 7.90
C LEU A 10 17.25 -53.92 8.74
N LEU A 11 18.33 -53.17 8.90
CA LEU A 11 18.42 -51.89 9.54
C LEU A 11 17.47 -50.90 8.82
N PHE A 12 16.32 -50.62 9.41
CA PHE A 12 15.43 -49.58 8.92
C PHE A 12 16.01 -48.24 9.39
N LEU A 13 16.84 -47.64 8.54
CA LEU A 13 17.21 -46.23 8.71
C LEU A 13 15.95 -45.39 8.47
N GLY A 14 15.33 -44.95 9.56
CA GLY A 14 14.28 -43.96 9.53
C GLY A 14 14.83 -42.65 8.97
N LEU A 15 14.44 -42.31 7.74
CA LEU A 15 14.59 -40.96 7.24
C LEU A 15 13.59 -40.07 7.98
N ILE A 16 14.06 -39.39 8.99
CA ILE A 16 13.35 -38.29 9.63
C ILE A 16 13.37 -37.15 8.61
N SER A 17 12.36 -37.13 7.73
CA SER A 17 12.07 -35.96 6.90
C SER A 17 11.53 -34.88 7.81
N CYS A 18 12.39 -33.99 8.27
CA CYS A 18 11.97 -32.72 8.86
C CYS A 18 11.28 -31.89 7.75
N SER A 19 9.97 -32.09 7.63
CA SER A 19 9.13 -31.17 6.87
C SER A 19 9.06 -29.88 7.67
N ASN A 20 9.93 -28.95 7.35
CA ASN A 20 9.92 -27.61 7.89
C ASN A 20 8.78 -26.84 7.20
N ASN A 21 7.53 -27.13 7.56
CA ASN A 21 6.37 -26.33 7.18
C ASN A 21 6.37 -25.04 7.99
N GLN A 22 7.35 -24.17 7.72
CA GLN A 22 7.15 -22.76 8.00
C GLN A 22 6.12 -22.25 7.00
N PRO A 23 5.00 -21.66 7.45
CA PRO A 23 4.14 -20.92 6.56
C PRO A 23 5.01 -19.82 5.94
N GLN A 24 5.34 -19.98 4.68
CA GLN A 24 5.95 -18.92 3.88
C GLN A 24 4.92 -17.83 3.85
N LYS A 25 5.05 -16.87 4.77
CA LYS A 25 4.34 -15.61 4.71
C LYS A 25 4.82 -14.99 3.41
N ASP A 26 3.98 -15.07 2.39
CA ASP A 26 4.19 -14.35 1.15
C ASP A 26 4.43 -12.90 1.52
N ILE A 27 5.70 -12.51 1.50
CA ILE A 27 6.11 -11.12 1.68
C ILE A 27 5.82 -10.46 0.33
N LEU A 28 4.53 -10.22 0.07
CA LEU A 28 4.17 -9.16 -0.86
C LEU A 28 4.84 -7.90 -0.31
N PRO A 29 5.56 -7.14 -1.13
CA PRO A 29 6.17 -5.89 -0.68
C PRO A 29 5.07 -5.07 -0.02
N GLN A 30 5.16 -4.88 1.29
CA GLN A 30 4.16 -4.12 2.02
C GLN A 30 4.26 -2.68 1.51
N GLU A 31 3.18 -2.21 0.90
CA GLU A 31 3.09 -0.84 0.40
C GLU A 31 3.44 0.14 1.53
N THR A 32 4.39 1.02 1.27
CA THR A 32 4.76 2.05 2.24
C THR A 32 3.64 3.09 2.36
N ALA A 33 3.61 3.81 3.47
CA ALA A 33 2.65 4.91 3.66
C ALA A 33 2.73 5.97 2.56
N GLU A 34 3.93 6.23 2.04
CA GLU A 34 4.15 7.16 0.94
C GLU A 34 3.57 6.62 -0.38
N GLN A 35 3.83 5.36 -0.70
CA GLN A 35 3.26 4.68 -1.88
C GLN A 35 1.74 4.65 -1.81
N LYS A 36 1.18 4.32 -0.65
CA LYS A 36 -0.27 4.32 -0.45
C LYS A 36 -0.86 5.71 -0.65
N GLY A 37 -0.23 6.76 -0.14
CA GLY A 37 -0.65 8.15 -0.35
C GLY A 37 -0.64 8.54 -1.82
N ALA A 38 0.40 8.15 -2.57
CA ALA A 38 0.50 8.36 -4.01
C ALA A 38 -0.59 7.59 -4.77
N SER A 39 -0.80 6.31 -4.45
CA SER A 39 -1.83 5.48 -5.08
C SER A 39 -3.24 6.07 -4.89
N LEU A 40 -3.57 6.50 -3.67
CA LEU A 40 -4.85 7.16 -3.37
C LEU A 40 -5.01 8.47 -4.14
N PHE A 41 -3.96 9.27 -4.25
CA PHE A 41 -3.96 10.52 -5.02
C PHE A 41 -4.19 10.25 -6.51
N ILE A 42 -3.49 9.31 -7.10
CA ILE A 42 -3.66 8.92 -8.50
C ILE A 42 -5.10 8.47 -8.76
N LEU A 43 -5.65 7.64 -7.88
CA LEU A 43 -6.98 7.07 -8.04
C LEU A 43 -8.10 8.13 -7.94
N HIS A 44 -7.99 9.08 -7.01
CA HIS A 44 -9.11 9.96 -6.65
C HIS A 44 -8.91 11.43 -7.01
N CYS A 45 -7.68 11.88 -7.26
CA CYS A 45 -7.36 13.30 -7.42
C CYS A 45 -6.76 13.63 -8.79
N ALA A 46 -5.98 12.71 -9.38
CA ALA A 46 -5.20 12.98 -10.58
C ALA A 46 -6.06 13.28 -11.82
N SER A 47 -7.31 12.84 -11.88
CA SER A 47 -8.20 13.18 -12.99
C SER A 47 -8.40 14.69 -13.19
N CYS A 48 -8.36 15.46 -12.11
CA CYS A 48 -8.46 16.92 -12.14
C CYS A 48 -7.12 17.61 -11.90
N HIS A 49 -6.31 17.08 -11.00
CA HIS A 49 -5.04 17.73 -10.62
C HIS A 49 -3.83 17.28 -11.43
N GLY A 50 -3.91 16.10 -12.11
CA GLY A 50 -2.75 15.45 -12.72
C GLY A 50 -1.90 14.72 -11.68
N GLU A 51 -1.07 13.78 -12.12
CA GLU A 51 -0.18 13.03 -11.23
C GLU A 51 0.87 13.93 -10.58
N ASP A 52 1.28 15.01 -11.29
CA ASP A 52 2.20 16.02 -10.80
C ASP A 52 1.51 17.21 -10.10
N GLY A 53 0.19 17.19 -10.02
CA GLY A 53 -0.63 18.24 -9.40
C GLY A 53 -0.82 19.51 -10.23
N LYS A 54 -0.51 19.51 -11.55
CA LYS A 54 -0.50 20.73 -12.39
C LYS A 54 -1.52 20.74 -13.52
N LEU A 55 -2.32 19.68 -13.69
CA LEU A 55 -3.21 19.55 -14.84
C LEU A 55 -4.25 20.67 -14.94
N GLY A 56 -4.79 21.16 -13.84
CA GLY A 56 -5.73 22.28 -13.82
C GLY A 56 -7.09 22.00 -14.44
N ALA A 57 -7.50 20.73 -14.62
CA ALA A 57 -8.78 20.39 -15.17
C ALA A 57 -9.93 20.92 -14.30
N SER A 58 -11.00 21.43 -14.92
CA SER A 58 -12.15 22.04 -14.22
C SER A 58 -11.77 23.16 -13.23
N GLY A 59 -10.65 23.86 -13.46
CA GLY A 59 -10.16 24.91 -12.58
C GLY A 59 -9.45 24.42 -11.32
N ALA A 60 -9.03 23.16 -11.31
CA ALA A 60 -8.24 22.59 -10.22
C ALA A 60 -6.96 23.39 -9.99
N LYS A 61 -6.61 23.61 -8.73
CA LYS A 61 -5.44 24.41 -8.36
C LYS A 61 -4.15 23.68 -8.64
N ASP A 62 -3.11 24.43 -8.99
CA ASP A 62 -1.72 23.98 -9.05
C ASP A 62 -1.26 23.62 -7.61
N LEU A 63 -1.12 22.33 -7.33
CA LEU A 63 -0.78 21.85 -6.01
C LEU A 63 0.69 22.11 -5.63
N PRO A 64 1.67 21.98 -6.53
CA PRO A 64 3.05 22.36 -6.27
C PRO A 64 3.22 23.81 -5.79
N SER A 65 2.42 24.73 -6.31
CA SER A 65 2.46 26.15 -5.93
C SER A 65 1.72 26.47 -4.62
N SER A 66 0.91 25.53 -4.13
CA SER A 66 0.09 25.74 -2.93
C SER A 66 0.94 25.98 -1.67
N ARG A 67 0.51 26.89 -0.83
CA ARG A 67 1.13 27.18 0.49
C ARG A 67 0.20 26.84 1.66
N LEU A 68 -0.89 26.13 1.39
CA LEU A 68 -1.84 25.70 2.42
C LEU A 68 -1.16 24.79 3.45
N LYS A 69 -1.56 24.92 4.70
CA LYS A 69 -1.14 24.04 5.79
C LYS A 69 -1.90 22.71 5.72
N ASP A 70 -1.39 21.70 6.41
CA ASP A 70 -1.97 20.35 6.42
C ASP A 70 -3.46 20.36 6.78
N LYS A 71 -3.85 21.10 7.79
CA LYS A 71 -5.25 21.22 8.22
C LYS A 71 -6.16 21.91 7.21
N GLU A 72 -5.62 22.83 6.43
CA GLU A 72 -6.38 23.51 5.38
C GLU A 72 -6.59 22.56 4.19
N ILE A 73 -5.57 21.77 3.82
CA ILE A 73 -5.66 20.75 2.79
C ILE A 73 -6.65 19.66 3.24
N GLU A 74 -6.50 19.16 4.46
CA GLU A 74 -7.42 18.17 5.06
C GLU A 74 -8.87 18.66 5.03
N ASN A 75 -9.11 19.92 5.39
CA ASN A 75 -10.45 20.52 5.37
C ASN A 75 -11.04 20.58 3.95
N ILE A 76 -10.22 20.95 2.94
CA ILE A 76 -10.66 21.00 1.55
C ILE A 76 -10.97 19.58 1.03
N ILE A 77 -10.14 18.59 1.35
CA ILE A 77 -10.40 17.18 0.99
C ILE A 77 -11.70 16.69 1.61
N ASN A 78 -11.94 17.02 2.88
CA ASN A 78 -13.14 16.57 3.60
C ASN A 78 -14.43 17.20 3.08
N ASN A 79 -14.41 18.50 2.79
CA ASN A 79 -15.62 19.30 2.57
C ASN A 79 -15.77 19.80 1.14
N GLY A 80 -14.73 19.62 0.31
CA GLY A 80 -14.69 20.23 -1.01
C GLY A 80 -14.42 21.74 -0.98
N LYS A 81 -14.17 22.31 -2.14
CA LYS A 81 -14.02 23.76 -2.33
C LYS A 81 -14.27 24.15 -3.77
N ASN A 82 -15.20 25.07 -4.01
CA ASN A 82 -15.60 25.48 -5.37
C ASN A 82 -16.05 24.27 -6.20
N ALA A 83 -15.41 24.02 -7.36
CA ALA A 83 -15.69 22.87 -8.22
C ALA A 83 -15.16 21.53 -7.68
N MET A 84 -14.28 21.54 -6.67
CA MET A 84 -13.77 20.32 -6.06
C MET A 84 -14.80 19.72 -5.10
N PRO A 85 -15.30 18.50 -5.36
CA PRO A 85 -16.25 17.83 -4.45
C PRO A 85 -15.59 17.37 -3.14
N PRO A 86 -16.37 17.08 -2.10
CA PRO A 86 -15.90 16.40 -0.90
C PRO A 86 -15.37 15.00 -1.23
N MET A 87 -14.16 14.68 -0.80
CA MET A 87 -13.52 13.39 -1.10
C MET A 87 -13.51 12.44 0.10
N LYS A 88 -14.00 12.87 1.25
CA LYS A 88 -13.99 12.11 2.50
C LYS A 88 -14.54 10.69 2.37
N GLN A 89 -15.65 10.52 1.66
CA GLN A 89 -16.28 9.20 1.52
C GLN A 89 -15.47 8.26 0.61
N LEU A 90 -14.81 8.79 -0.40
CA LEU A 90 -13.97 8.02 -1.33
C LEU A 90 -12.66 7.60 -0.68
N LEU A 91 -12.14 8.38 0.26
CA LEU A 91 -10.91 8.05 1.00
C LEU A 91 -11.17 7.17 2.23
N GLU A 92 -12.45 7.02 2.64
CA GLU A 92 -12.95 6.06 3.64
C GLU A 92 -12.42 6.26 5.08
N SER A 93 -11.19 6.70 5.26
CA SER A 93 -10.60 6.84 6.60
C SER A 93 -9.80 8.13 6.76
N LYS A 94 -9.67 8.56 8.01
CA LYS A 94 -8.82 9.70 8.38
C LYS A 94 -7.36 9.45 8.01
N GLU A 95 -6.88 8.22 8.20
CA GLU A 95 -5.52 7.83 7.84
C GLU A 95 -5.25 8.03 6.34
N ASN A 96 -6.15 7.56 5.48
CA ASN A 96 -6.02 7.74 4.03
C ASN A 96 -6.01 9.23 3.64
N ILE A 97 -6.82 10.05 4.29
CA ILE A 97 -6.81 11.51 4.08
C ILE A 97 -5.45 12.11 4.46
N GLU A 98 -4.90 11.73 5.61
CA GLU A 98 -3.58 12.20 6.06
C GLU A 98 -2.46 11.76 5.10
N LEU A 99 -2.55 10.56 4.54
CA LEU A 99 -1.60 10.07 3.53
C LEU A 99 -1.67 10.89 2.23
N VAL A 100 -2.87 11.23 1.77
CA VAL A 100 -3.06 12.12 0.61
C VAL A 100 -2.54 13.52 0.90
N VAL A 101 -2.79 14.08 2.08
CA VAL A 101 -2.23 15.38 2.51
C VAL A 101 -0.71 15.36 2.43
N LYS A 102 -0.07 14.30 2.95
CA LYS A 102 1.38 14.10 2.84
C LYS A 102 1.85 14.07 1.39
N HIS A 103 1.18 13.30 0.54
CA HIS A 103 1.52 13.22 -0.88
C HIS A 103 1.42 14.58 -1.57
N VAL A 104 0.34 15.33 -1.37
CA VAL A 104 0.18 16.70 -1.91
C VAL A 104 1.33 17.61 -1.51
N LYS A 105 1.85 17.47 -0.29
CA LYS A 105 3.01 18.24 0.17
C LYS A 105 4.33 17.81 -0.50
N LEU A 106 4.46 16.53 -0.82
CA LEU A 106 5.63 16.04 -1.56
C LEU A 106 5.68 16.55 -3.01
N LEU A 107 4.55 16.94 -3.60
CA LEU A 107 4.52 17.58 -4.92
C LEU A 107 5.13 19.00 -4.92
N ARG A 108 5.29 19.60 -3.75
CA ARG A 108 5.89 20.95 -3.60
C ARG A 108 7.40 20.86 -3.69
N LYS A 109 7.98 21.69 -4.54
CA LYS A 109 9.43 21.81 -4.70
C LYS A 109 9.94 23.09 -4.06
#